data_d055377d79f1df82ed6c8b0f9e189cf9
#
_entry.id   d055377d79f1df82ed6c8b0f9e189cf9
#
_cell.length_a   1.000
_cell.length_b   1.000
_cell.length_c   1.000
_cell.angle_alpha   90.00
_cell.angle_beta   90.00
_cell.angle_gamma   90.00
#
_symmetry.space_group_name_H-M   'P 1'
#
loop_
_entity.id
_entity.type
_entity.pdbx_description
1 polymer ?
#
loop_
_entity_poly.entity_id
_entity_poly.type
_entity_poly.pdbx_seq_one_letter_code
_entity_poly.pdbx_strand_id
1 'polypeptide(L)'
;ERRSRGLGDVYKRQMLDNVIDINFYAVEAAETSNMRHRPIGLGIMGFHDALYMLNTPYASQEAVDFADTSMEMVSYYAIKASSDLAKERGKYQSYEGSLWSQGILPLDSIKLLKESRGDDYLDIDESSTMDWETLREKVKKQGMRNSNVMAIAPTATIANITGVSQSIEPTYQNLYVKSNLSGEFTVTNIPMVEKLKELGLWDSVMINDLKYYDGSVKGISRIPEEIKELFATAFDIEPRWLIDAASRRQKWIDQSLSLIHI
;
A
#
# COMPACT_ATOMS: atom_id res chain seq x y z
N GLU A 1 -12.35 -16.50 -7.21
CA GLU A 1 -11.42 -15.63 -6.45
C GLU A 1 -11.39 -14.19 -6.94
N ARG A 2 -11.24 -13.91 -8.26
CA ARG A 2 -11.26 -12.55 -8.81
C ARG A 2 -12.56 -11.77 -8.52
N ARG A 3 -13.71 -12.43 -8.45
CA ARG A 3 -15.02 -11.81 -8.16
C ARG A 3 -15.16 -11.38 -6.69
N SER A 4 -14.58 -12.12 -5.75
CA SER A 4 -14.70 -11.82 -4.33
C SER A 4 -13.83 -10.63 -3.90
N ARG A 5 -12.67 -10.42 -4.54
CA ARG A 5 -11.78 -9.28 -4.27
C ARG A 5 -12.41 -7.95 -4.71
N GLY A 6 -13.01 -7.90 -5.91
CA GLY A 6 -13.71 -6.70 -6.38
C GLY A 6 -14.92 -6.29 -5.54
N LEU A 7 -15.60 -7.22 -4.87
CA LEU A 7 -16.70 -6.91 -3.95
C LEU A 7 -16.20 -6.22 -2.68
N GLY A 8 -15.07 -6.69 -2.11
CA GLY A 8 -14.49 -6.06 -0.91
C GLY A 8 -14.12 -4.59 -1.13
N ASP A 9 -13.58 -4.24 -2.28
CA ASP A 9 -13.18 -2.86 -2.61
C ASP A 9 -14.39 -1.96 -2.84
N VAL A 10 -15.48 -2.48 -3.42
CA VAL A 10 -16.75 -1.75 -3.57
C VAL A 10 -17.33 -1.37 -2.21
N TYR A 11 -17.44 -2.32 -1.26
CA TYR A 11 -17.98 -2.06 0.07
C TYR A 11 -17.14 -1.08 0.88
N LYS A 12 -15.82 -1.23 0.87
CA LYS A 12 -14.89 -0.32 1.58
C LYS A 12 -15.02 1.11 1.07
N ARG A 13 -15.14 1.27 -0.22
CA ARG A 13 -15.29 2.58 -0.85
C ARG A 13 -16.63 3.24 -0.52
N GLN A 14 -17.71 2.50 -0.59
CA GLN A 14 -19.02 2.97 -0.20
C GLN A 14 -19.05 3.42 1.27
N MET A 15 -18.35 2.69 2.14
CA MET A 15 -18.17 3.07 3.54
C MET A 15 -17.41 4.39 3.67
N LEU A 16 -16.29 4.57 2.96
CA LEU A 16 -15.51 5.81 2.98
C LEU A 16 -16.29 7.00 2.43
N ASP A 17 -17.06 6.82 1.34
CA ASP A 17 -17.93 7.87 0.80
C ASP A 17 -19.03 8.27 1.79
N ASN A 18 -19.63 7.29 2.49
CA ASN A 18 -20.62 7.55 3.53
C ASN A 18 -20.05 8.32 4.73
N VAL A 19 -18.79 8.05 5.10
CA VAL A 19 -18.12 8.78 6.19
C VAL A 19 -18.05 10.28 5.90
N ILE A 20 -17.84 10.70 4.65
CA ILE A 20 -17.86 12.12 4.28
C ILE A 20 -19.23 12.76 4.63
N ASP A 21 -20.33 12.04 4.42
CA ASP A 21 -21.68 12.59 4.66
C ASP A 21 -22.03 12.63 6.15
N ILE A 22 -21.53 11.71 6.98
CA ILE A 22 -21.90 11.59 8.41
C ILE A 22 -20.84 12.15 9.36
N ASN A 23 -19.70 12.62 8.83
CA ASN A 23 -18.61 13.11 9.65
C ASN A 23 -18.97 14.45 10.33
N PHE A 24 -18.38 14.68 11.50
CA PHE A 24 -18.44 15.98 12.16
C PHE A 24 -17.33 16.88 11.63
N TYR A 25 -17.69 18.05 11.13
CA TYR A 25 -16.74 19.05 10.64
C TYR A 25 -16.64 20.21 11.63
N ALA A 26 -15.45 20.40 12.20
CA ALA A 26 -15.21 21.45 13.20
C ALA A 26 -15.32 22.88 12.63
N VAL A 27 -15.11 23.03 11.32
CA VAL A 27 -15.20 24.30 10.61
C VAL A 27 -15.94 24.15 9.28
N GLU A 28 -16.75 25.13 8.90
CA GLU A 28 -17.56 25.15 7.69
C GLU A 28 -16.72 24.99 6.40
N ALA A 29 -15.53 25.58 6.36
CA ALA A 29 -14.64 25.46 5.20
C ALA A 29 -14.21 24.01 4.95
N ALA A 30 -14.01 23.19 5.99
CA ALA A 30 -13.69 21.79 5.87
C ALA A 30 -14.89 20.99 5.33
N GLU A 31 -16.09 21.26 5.84
CA GLU A 31 -17.33 20.65 5.34
C GLU A 31 -17.53 20.97 3.86
N THR A 32 -17.48 22.26 3.49
CA THR A 32 -17.62 22.73 2.10
C THR A 32 -16.63 22.04 1.17
N SER A 33 -15.36 21.95 1.57
CA SER A 33 -14.31 21.29 0.77
C SER A 33 -14.59 19.80 0.61
N ASN A 34 -14.88 19.09 1.69
CA ASN A 34 -15.15 17.65 1.65
C ASN A 34 -16.41 17.31 0.84
N MET A 35 -17.50 18.04 1.03
CA MET A 35 -18.74 17.82 0.27
C MET A 35 -18.56 18.13 -1.22
N ARG A 36 -17.79 19.17 -1.55
CA ARG A 36 -17.52 19.57 -2.94
C ARG A 36 -16.63 18.59 -3.69
N HIS A 37 -15.57 18.10 -3.06
CA HIS A 37 -14.53 17.30 -3.71
C HIS A 37 -14.63 15.81 -3.40
N ARG A 38 -15.19 15.44 -2.25
CA ARG A 38 -15.35 14.05 -1.78
C ARG A 38 -14.04 13.22 -1.89
N PRO A 39 -12.89 13.73 -1.39
CA PRO A 39 -11.64 13.01 -1.48
C PRO A 39 -11.64 11.82 -0.54
N ILE A 40 -11.17 10.68 -1.01
CA ILE A 40 -10.86 9.51 -0.18
C ILE A 40 -9.47 8.99 -0.53
N GLY A 41 -8.87 8.22 0.36
CA GLY A 41 -7.59 7.58 0.16
C GLY A 41 -7.66 6.12 0.58
N LEU A 42 -7.85 5.21 -0.38
CA LEU A 42 -7.74 3.78 -0.14
C LEU A 42 -6.27 3.38 -0.28
N GLY A 43 -5.69 2.83 0.79
CA GLY A 43 -4.32 2.32 0.82
C GLY A 43 -4.27 0.86 1.24
N ILE A 44 -3.07 0.35 1.38
CA ILE A 44 -2.78 -1.01 1.85
C ILE A 44 -1.88 -0.96 3.07
N MET A 45 -1.93 -2.02 3.87
CA MET A 45 -0.99 -2.33 4.95
C MET A 45 -0.77 -3.84 4.99
N GLY A 46 0.26 -4.30 5.69
CA GLY A 46 0.59 -5.72 5.73
C GLY A 46 1.26 -6.23 4.45
N PHE A 47 1.94 -5.36 3.71
CA PHE A 47 2.62 -5.77 2.48
C PHE A 47 3.72 -6.78 2.77
N HIS A 48 4.55 -6.54 3.79
CA HIS A 48 5.62 -7.47 4.13
C HIS A 48 5.09 -8.81 4.67
N ASP A 49 3.95 -8.79 5.41
CA ASP A 49 3.30 -10.04 5.82
C ASP A 49 2.81 -10.87 4.63
N ALA A 50 2.29 -10.19 3.60
CA ALA A 50 1.92 -10.89 2.36
C ALA A 50 3.13 -11.54 1.68
N LEU A 51 4.29 -10.88 1.69
CA LEU A 51 5.54 -11.45 1.17
C LEU A 51 5.99 -12.67 1.98
N TYR A 52 5.89 -12.65 3.33
CA TYR A 52 6.16 -13.81 4.16
C TYR A 52 5.26 -15.00 3.78
N MET A 53 3.98 -14.77 3.56
CA MET A 53 3.03 -15.81 3.14
C MET A 53 3.34 -16.39 1.75
N LEU A 54 3.97 -15.57 0.88
CA LEU A 54 4.43 -15.99 -0.45
C LEU A 54 5.83 -16.60 -0.44
N ASN A 55 6.52 -16.63 0.71
CA ASN A 55 7.95 -16.96 0.84
C ASN A 55 8.84 -16.14 -0.09
N THR A 56 8.55 -14.86 -0.24
CA THR A 56 9.24 -13.94 -1.14
C THR A 56 10.04 -12.92 -0.32
N PRO A 57 11.38 -12.86 -0.45
CA PRO A 57 12.17 -11.82 0.20
C PRO A 57 11.76 -10.43 -0.28
N TYR A 58 11.74 -9.46 0.64
CA TYR A 58 11.43 -8.06 0.28
C TYR A 58 12.43 -7.49 -0.75
N ALA A 59 13.70 -7.85 -0.59
CA ALA A 59 14.80 -7.47 -1.49
C ALA A 59 14.86 -8.40 -2.71
N SER A 60 13.81 -8.46 -3.50
CA SER A 60 13.72 -9.30 -4.70
C SER A 60 12.89 -8.66 -5.81
N GLN A 61 13.14 -9.06 -7.04
CA GLN A 61 12.34 -8.62 -8.19
C GLN A 61 10.90 -9.10 -8.07
N GLU A 62 10.67 -10.29 -7.52
CA GLU A 62 9.33 -10.86 -7.30
C GLU A 62 8.52 -9.98 -6.34
N ALA A 63 9.15 -9.40 -5.31
CA ALA A 63 8.48 -8.46 -4.40
C ALA A 63 8.12 -7.15 -5.10
N VAL A 64 8.98 -6.64 -5.98
CA VAL A 64 8.71 -5.44 -6.80
C VAL A 64 7.57 -5.71 -7.77
N ASP A 65 7.55 -6.86 -8.44
CA ASP A 65 6.48 -7.25 -9.37
C ASP A 65 5.15 -7.48 -8.64
N PHE A 66 5.19 -8.04 -7.43
CA PHE A 66 4.01 -8.17 -6.58
C PHE A 66 3.51 -6.80 -6.11
N ALA A 67 4.41 -5.87 -5.80
CA ALA A 67 4.05 -4.50 -5.45
C ALA A 67 3.30 -3.80 -6.60
N ASP A 68 3.77 -3.96 -7.82
CA ASP A 68 3.16 -3.43 -9.05
C ASP A 68 1.76 -4.02 -9.27
N THR A 69 1.69 -5.33 -9.46
CA THR A 69 0.46 -6.04 -9.85
C THR A 69 -0.64 -5.96 -8.78
N SER A 70 -0.27 -6.03 -7.49
CA SER A 70 -1.24 -5.91 -6.40
C SER A 70 -1.84 -4.50 -6.32
N MET A 71 -1.02 -3.46 -6.50
CA MET A 71 -1.48 -2.07 -6.47
C MET A 71 -2.30 -1.74 -7.72
N GLU A 72 -1.92 -2.24 -8.91
CA GLU A 72 -2.72 -2.13 -10.12
C GLU A 72 -4.14 -2.64 -9.89
N MET A 73 -4.26 -3.86 -9.34
CA MET A 73 -5.57 -4.48 -9.07
C MET A 73 -6.42 -3.64 -8.12
N VAL A 74 -5.85 -3.18 -7.01
CA VAL A 74 -6.56 -2.35 -6.02
C VAL A 74 -7.01 -1.04 -6.67
N SER A 75 -6.13 -0.36 -7.40
CA SER A 75 -6.44 0.91 -8.08
C SER A 75 -7.55 0.74 -9.12
N TYR A 76 -7.43 -0.27 -9.98
CA TYR A 76 -8.43 -0.54 -11.01
C TYR A 76 -9.84 -0.69 -10.43
N TYR A 77 -10.01 -1.57 -9.44
CA TYR A 77 -11.31 -1.79 -8.80
C TYR A 77 -11.77 -0.60 -7.95
N ALA A 78 -10.84 0.12 -7.38
CA ALA A 78 -11.12 1.33 -6.63
C ALA A 78 -11.70 2.44 -7.52
N ILE A 79 -11.10 2.73 -8.66
CA ILE A 79 -11.59 3.71 -9.65
C ILE A 79 -12.91 3.23 -10.23
N LYS A 80 -13.01 1.95 -10.61
CA LYS A 80 -14.25 1.35 -11.11
C LYS A 80 -15.40 1.53 -10.13
N ALA A 81 -15.18 1.28 -8.84
CA ALA A 81 -16.21 1.41 -7.81
C ALA A 81 -16.63 2.88 -7.58
N SER A 82 -15.68 3.85 -7.64
CA SER A 82 -16.02 5.28 -7.57
C SER A 82 -16.86 5.72 -8.78
N SER A 83 -16.56 5.20 -9.97
CA SER A 83 -17.38 5.46 -11.17
C SER A 83 -18.78 4.82 -11.07
N ASP A 84 -18.89 3.62 -10.48
CA ASP A 84 -20.21 2.99 -10.25
C ASP A 84 -21.03 3.78 -9.23
N LEU A 85 -20.42 4.30 -8.15
CA LEU A 85 -21.08 5.19 -7.20
C LEU A 85 -21.49 6.52 -7.83
N ALA A 86 -20.69 7.06 -8.75
CA ALA A 86 -21.09 8.28 -9.48
C ALA A 86 -22.35 8.07 -10.31
N LYS A 87 -22.52 6.89 -10.90
CA LYS A 87 -23.75 6.53 -11.62
C LYS A 87 -24.97 6.44 -10.67
N GLU A 88 -24.76 5.94 -9.45
CA GLU A 88 -25.82 5.77 -8.45
C GLU A 88 -26.18 7.08 -7.72
N ARG A 89 -25.16 7.84 -7.30
CA ARG A 89 -25.27 8.97 -6.35
C ARG A 89 -24.88 10.33 -6.93
N GLY A 90 -24.49 10.39 -8.19
CA GLY A 90 -23.98 11.59 -8.84
C GLY A 90 -22.47 11.76 -8.68
N LYS A 91 -21.89 12.54 -9.60
CA LYS A 91 -20.49 12.93 -9.59
C LYS A 91 -20.20 13.87 -8.41
N TYR A 92 -18.92 13.96 -7.98
CA TYR A 92 -18.51 15.04 -7.08
C TYR A 92 -18.61 16.41 -7.79
N GLN A 93 -18.89 17.47 -7.04
CA GLN A 93 -19.31 18.77 -7.62
C GLN A 93 -18.26 19.41 -8.53
N SER A 94 -16.96 19.24 -8.23
CA SER A 94 -15.86 19.80 -9.03
C SER A 94 -15.30 18.81 -10.06
N TYR A 95 -16.11 17.88 -10.55
CA TYR A 95 -15.69 16.89 -11.55
C TYR A 95 -15.31 17.49 -12.88
N GLU A 96 -16.10 18.43 -13.38
CA GLU A 96 -15.88 19.04 -14.70
C GLU A 96 -14.58 19.87 -14.71
N GLY A 97 -13.73 19.63 -15.72
CA GLY A 97 -12.39 20.20 -15.82
C GLY A 97 -11.30 19.43 -15.05
N SER A 98 -11.66 18.41 -14.27
CA SER A 98 -10.67 17.53 -13.60
C SER A 98 -9.95 16.60 -14.58
N LEU A 99 -8.84 16.01 -14.17
CA LEU A 99 -8.15 14.98 -14.95
C LEU A 99 -9.06 13.80 -15.28
N TRP A 100 -9.92 13.40 -14.34
CA TRP A 100 -10.93 12.35 -14.56
C TRP A 100 -11.90 12.69 -15.68
N SER A 101 -12.37 13.94 -15.77
CA SER A 101 -13.28 14.37 -16.82
C SER A 101 -12.62 14.40 -18.20
N GLN A 102 -11.32 14.56 -18.24
CA GLN A 102 -10.48 14.48 -19.45
C GLN A 102 -10.12 13.03 -19.82
N GLY A 103 -10.47 12.07 -18.96
CA GLY A 103 -10.11 10.66 -19.14
C GLY A 103 -8.65 10.35 -18.83
N ILE A 104 -8.00 11.21 -18.04
CA ILE A 104 -6.64 10.99 -17.58
C ILE A 104 -6.70 10.19 -16.28
N LEU A 105 -6.16 8.97 -16.30
CA LEU A 105 -6.10 8.04 -15.19
C LEU A 105 -4.70 8.09 -14.54
N PRO A 106 -4.50 7.51 -13.32
CA PRO A 106 -3.20 7.57 -12.65
C PRO A 106 -2.02 7.05 -13.49
N LEU A 107 -2.20 5.97 -14.26
CA LEU A 107 -1.16 5.44 -15.16
C LEU A 107 -0.73 6.45 -16.25
N ASP A 108 -1.58 7.38 -16.64
CA ASP A 108 -1.25 8.41 -17.64
C ASP A 108 -0.29 9.47 -17.05
N SER A 109 -0.09 9.49 -15.73
CA SER A 109 0.85 10.40 -15.07
C SER A 109 2.28 10.26 -15.58
N ILE A 110 2.67 9.06 -16.02
CA ILE A 110 3.98 8.81 -16.65
C ILE A 110 4.13 9.66 -17.91
N LYS A 111 3.11 9.66 -18.77
CA LYS A 111 3.12 10.47 -20.00
C LYS A 111 3.22 11.96 -19.68
N LEU A 112 2.42 12.45 -18.72
CA LEU A 112 2.47 13.84 -18.28
C LEU A 112 3.85 14.21 -17.70
N LEU A 113 4.47 13.28 -16.99
CA LEU A 113 5.81 13.46 -16.44
C LEU A 113 6.87 13.55 -17.53
N LYS A 114 6.80 12.68 -18.55
CA LYS A 114 7.67 12.72 -19.74
C LYS A 114 7.53 14.04 -20.53
N GLU A 115 6.31 14.47 -20.74
CA GLU A 115 6.02 15.77 -21.41
C GLU A 115 6.60 16.96 -20.62
N SER A 116 6.59 16.89 -19.29
CA SER A 116 7.07 17.96 -18.41
C SER A 116 8.58 17.99 -18.21
N ARG A 117 9.25 16.82 -18.14
CA ARG A 117 10.67 16.69 -17.74
C ARG A 117 11.58 16.16 -18.84
N GLY A 118 11.02 15.67 -19.95
CA GLY A 118 11.75 14.94 -20.98
C GLY A 118 11.96 13.46 -20.64
N ASP A 119 12.28 12.65 -21.65
CA ASP A 119 12.43 11.19 -21.50
C ASP A 119 13.79 10.76 -20.92
N ASP A 120 14.81 11.60 -21.03
CA ASP A 120 16.23 11.23 -20.79
C ASP A 120 16.54 10.79 -19.34
N TYR A 121 15.65 11.09 -18.38
CA TYR A 121 15.87 10.81 -16.96
C TYR A 121 14.76 9.97 -16.33
N LEU A 122 13.90 9.35 -17.15
CA LEU A 122 12.75 8.59 -16.68
C LEU A 122 12.87 7.13 -17.08
N ASP A 123 13.38 6.32 -16.15
CA ASP A 123 13.36 4.86 -16.23
C ASP A 123 12.16 4.33 -15.42
N ILE A 124 10.96 4.46 -15.99
CA ILE A 124 9.70 4.07 -15.34
C ILE A 124 9.05 2.95 -16.13
N ASP A 125 8.68 1.88 -15.43
CA ASP A 125 7.90 0.80 -16.01
C ASP A 125 6.48 1.26 -16.37
N GLU A 126 6.08 1.05 -17.62
CA GLU A 126 4.77 1.42 -18.17
C GLU A 126 3.82 0.22 -18.34
N SER A 127 4.26 -0.97 -17.92
CA SER A 127 3.45 -2.18 -18.08
C SER A 127 2.14 -2.11 -17.29
N SER A 128 1.13 -2.78 -17.82
CA SER A 128 -0.18 -2.94 -17.16
C SER A 128 -0.78 -4.29 -17.54
N THR A 129 -1.61 -4.84 -16.67
CA THR A 129 -2.23 -6.17 -16.86
C THR A 129 -3.75 -6.11 -16.93
N MET A 130 -4.35 -4.98 -16.55
CA MET A 130 -5.81 -4.77 -16.53
C MET A 130 -6.29 -4.01 -17.77
N ASP A 131 -7.58 -4.09 -18.06
CA ASP A 131 -8.21 -3.35 -19.18
C ASP A 131 -8.52 -1.91 -18.80
N TRP A 132 -7.49 -1.08 -18.79
CA TRP A 132 -7.58 0.33 -18.43
C TRP A 132 -8.39 1.16 -19.43
N GLU A 133 -8.43 0.75 -20.71
CA GLU A 133 -9.17 1.51 -21.70
C GLU A 133 -10.68 1.41 -21.49
N THR A 134 -11.19 0.21 -21.24
CA THR A 134 -12.61 0.05 -20.87
C THR A 134 -12.96 0.84 -19.61
N LEU A 135 -12.04 0.90 -18.63
CA LEU A 135 -12.25 1.69 -17.42
C LEU A 135 -12.25 3.20 -17.72
N ARG A 136 -11.36 3.67 -18.59
CA ARG A 136 -11.28 5.07 -19.05
C ARG A 136 -12.61 5.53 -19.69
N GLU A 137 -13.11 4.75 -20.62
CA GLU A 137 -14.41 5.04 -21.27
C GLU A 137 -15.57 5.02 -20.27
N LYS A 138 -15.53 4.12 -19.30
CA LYS A 138 -16.51 4.10 -18.20
C LYS A 138 -16.45 5.37 -17.37
N VAL A 139 -15.25 5.83 -16.95
CA VAL A 139 -15.05 7.06 -16.17
C VAL A 139 -15.52 8.29 -16.94
N LYS A 140 -15.17 8.40 -18.23
CA LYS A 140 -15.68 9.48 -19.09
C LYS A 140 -17.21 9.51 -19.15
N LYS A 141 -17.84 8.35 -19.30
CA LYS A 141 -19.29 8.24 -19.45
C LYS A 141 -20.07 8.47 -18.16
N GLN A 142 -19.60 7.88 -17.06
CA GLN A 142 -20.33 7.89 -15.77
C GLN A 142 -19.82 8.97 -14.82
N GLY A 143 -18.57 9.41 -14.97
CA GLY A 143 -17.88 10.28 -14.03
C GLY A 143 -17.29 9.54 -12.84
N MET A 144 -16.85 10.31 -11.84
CA MET A 144 -16.31 9.84 -10.57
C MET A 144 -17.10 10.41 -9.40
N ARG A 145 -17.32 9.61 -8.36
CA ARG A 145 -17.94 10.04 -7.10
C ARG A 145 -16.95 10.79 -6.20
N ASN A 146 -15.67 10.46 -6.30
CA ASN A 146 -14.59 10.94 -5.43
C ASN A 146 -13.52 11.63 -6.30
N SER A 147 -13.01 12.78 -5.86
CA SER A 147 -11.94 13.50 -6.54
C SER A 147 -10.60 12.78 -6.45
N ASN A 148 -10.35 12.12 -5.34
CA ASN A 148 -9.19 11.26 -5.10
C ASN A 148 -9.67 9.91 -4.59
N VAL A 149 -8.88 8.89 -4.85
CA VAL A 149 -9.28 7.49 -4.69
C VAL A 149 -8.25 6.68 -3.93
N MET A 150 -6.97 6.84 -4.25
CA MET A 150 -5.88 6.02 -3.74
C MET A 150 -4.87 6.86 -2.98
N ALA A 151 -4.48 6.39 -1.80
CA ALA A 151 -3.38 6.96 -1.02
C ALA A 151 -2.67 5.89 -0.21
N ILE A 152 -1.37 5.99 -0.06
CA ILE A 152 -0.59 5.17 0.86
C ILE A 152 -0.36 5.99 2.13
N ALA A 153 -0.81 5.47 3.27
CA ALA A 153 -0.63 6.09 4.58
C ALA A 153 0.35 5.27 5.44
N PRO A 154 1.04 5.86 6.43
CA PRO A 154 1.97 5.14 7.31
C PRO A 154 1.33 4.02 8.13
N THR A 155 0.06 4.09 8.45
CA THR A 155 -0.76 3.09 9.18
C THR A 155 -0.23 2.65 10.56
N ALA A 156 0.58 3.49 11.22
CA ALA A 156 1.28 3.15 12.47
C ALA A 156 0.37 2.65 13.60
N THR A 157 -0.85 3.18 13.71
CA THR A 157 -1.82 2.79 14.75
C THR A 157 -2.74 1.67 14.26
N ILE A 158 -3.31 1.81 13.07
CA ILE A 158 -4.30 0.87 12.55
C ILE A 158 -3.69 -0.50 12.25
N ALA A 159 -2.43 -0.56 11.82
CA ALA A 159 -1.71 -1.81 11.62
C ALA A 159 -1.58 -2.62 12.91
N ASN A 160 -1.36 -1.95 14.05
CA ASN A 160 -1.34 -2.63 15.36
C ASN A 160 -2.70 -3.20 15.77
N ILE A 161 -3.80 -2.52 15.43
CA ILE A 161 -5.16 -2.99 15.73
C ILE A 161 -5.48 -4.26 14.91
N THR A 162 -5.03 -4.29 13.68
CA THR A 162 -5.29 -5.42 12.77
C THR A 162 -4.24 -6.53 12.87
N GLY A 163 -3.11 -6.29 13.55
CA GLY A 163 -2.05 -7.27 13.76
C GLY A 163 -1.23 -7.56 12.49
N VAL A 164 -0.99 -6.54 11.66
CA VAL A 164 -0.19 -6.65 10.43
C VAL A 164 0.96 -5.64 10.41
N SER A 165 1.91 -5.82 9.50
CA SER A 165 3.00 -4.87 9.27
C SER A 165 2.47 -3.53 8.75
N GLN A 166 3.22 -2.46 9.04
CA GLN A 166 2.80 -1.10 8.69
C GLN A 166 2.93 -0.85 7.19
N SER A 167 1.86 -0.33 6.59
CA SER A 167 1.85 0.17 5.21
C SER A 167 2.48 -0.80 4.21
N ILE A 168 3.41 -0.28 3.42
CA ILE A 168 4.21 -0.98 2.41
C ILE A 168 5.66 -1.20 2.88
N GLU A 169 5.95 -0.82 4.12
CA GLU A 169 7.29 -0.80 4.69
C GLU A 169 7.80 -2.21 5.02
N PRO A 170 9.12 -2.43 4.95
CA PRO A 170 9.72 -3.63 5.51
C PRO A 170 9.64 -3.61 7.05
N THR A 171 9.61 -4.79 7.64
CA THR A 171 9.60 -4.96 9.10
C THR A 171 10.87 -4.35 9.72
N TYR A 172 10.71 -3.49 10.72
CA TYR A 172 11.85 -2.84 11.40
C TYR A 172 12.72 -3.83 12.16
N GLN A 173 12.09 -4.67 12.97
CA GLN A 173 12.77 -5.67 13.82
C GLN A 173 11.87 -6.89 13.94
N ASN A 174 12.47 -8.08 13.97
CA ASN A 174 11.73 -9.34 14.17
C ASN A 174 11.43 -9.64 15.64
N LEU A 175 12.13 -8.97 16.56
CA LEU A 175 11.91 -9.05 18.00
C LEU A 175 12.19 -7.67 18.61
N TYR A 176 11.22 -7.08 19.30
CA TYR A 176 11.38 -5.79 19.98
C TYR A 176 10.40 -5.64 21.14
N VAL A 177 10.67 -4.68 22.01
CA VAL A 177 9.77 -4.31 23.10
C VAL A 177 9.03 -3.03 22.73
N LYS A 178 7.70 -3.08 22.78
CA LYS A 178 6.85 -1.93 22.61
C LYS A 178 6.37 -1.45 23.97
N SER A 179 6.72 -0.22 24.33
CA SER A 179 6.30 0.43 25.56
C SER A 179 5.17 1.44 25.29
N ASN A 180 4.14 1.43 26.11
CA ASN A 180 3.06 2.42 26.11
C ASN A 180 2.55 2.65 27.55
N LEU A 181 1.53 3.49 27.71
CA LEU A 181 0.93 3.78 29.04
C LEU A 181 0.37 2.55 29.78
N SER A 182 0.06 1.47 29.05
CA SER A 182 -0.46 0.22 29.63
C SER A 182 0.64 -0.79 30.01
N GLY A 183 1.90 -0.52 29.66
CA GLY A 183 3.03 -1.38 29.98
C GLY A 183 3.97 -1.65 28.81
N GLU A 184 4.81 -2.66 28.98
CA GLU A 184 5.77 -3.14 27.99
C GLU A 184 5.31 -4.48 27.41
N PHE A 185 5.35 -4.57 26.10
CA PHE A 185 4.91 -5.76 25.36
C PHE A 185 6.03 -6.22 24.43
N THR A 186 6.43 -7.47 24.56
CA THR A 186 7.35 -8.08 23.60
C THR A 186 6.60 -8.45 22.34
N VAL A 187 7.04 -7.92 21.21
CA VAL A 187 6.50 -8.21 19.89
C VAL A 187 7.51 -9.04 19.12
N THR A 188 7.03 -10.11 18.51
CA THR A 188 7.84 -11.00 17.66
C THR A 188 7.19 -11.14 16.28
N ASN A 189 8.01 -11.33 15.26
CA ASN A 189 7.57 -11.71 13.93
C ASN A 189 7.09 -13.17 13.97
N ILE A 190 5.79 -13.38 14.02
CA ILE A 190 5.18 -14.72 14.16
C ILE A 190 5.54 -15.65 12.98
N PRO A 191 5.44 -15.23 11.70
CA PRO A 191 5.90 -16.05 10.57
C PRO A 191 7.35 -16.53 10.72
N MET A 192 8.25 -15.68 11.21
CA MET A 192 9.64 -16.07 11.48
C MET A 192 9.73 -17.14 12.58
N VAL A 193 9.00 -16.94 13.67
CA VAL A 193 9.01 -17.92 14.79
C VAL A 193 8.48 -19.27 14.32
N GLU A 194 7.41 -19.30 13.55
CA GLU A 194 6.86 -20.52 12.99
C GLU A 194 7.86 -21.22 12.07
N LYS A 195 8.49 -20.45 11.18
CA LYS A 195 9.51 -20.99 10.27
C LYS A 195 10.73 -21.55 10.99
N LEU A 196 11.22 -20.87 12.03
CA LEU A 196 12.33 -21.36 12.87
C LEU A 196 11.95 -22.59 13.68
N LYS A 197 10.69 -22.73 14.12
CA LYS A 197 10.17 -23.95 14.74
C LYS A 197 10.12 -25.13 13.77
N GLU A 198 9.64 -24.91 12.56
CA GLU A 198 9.63 -25.94 11.50
C GLU A 198 11.04 -26.50 11.23
N LEU A 199 12.04 -25.62 11.27
CA LEU A 199 13.46 -25.97 11.09
C LEU A 199 14.14 -26.55 12.33
N GLY A 200 13.43 -26.62 13.49
CA GLY A 200 14.01 -27.05 14.76
C GLY A 200 15.04 -26.08 15.34
N LEU A 201 15.02 -24.82 14.93
CA LEU A 201 15.98 -23.78 15.34
C LEU A 201 15.45 -22.86 16.44
N TRP A 202 14.18 -22.96 16.81
CA TRP A 202 13.57 -22.11 17.84
C TRP A 202 13.87 -22.67 19.25
N ASP A 203 14.89 -22.12 19.90
CA ASP A 203 15.32 -22.48 21.24
C ASP A 203 15.76 -21.23 22.05
N SER A 204 16.19 -21.41 23.29
CA SER A 204 16.66 -20.31 24.15
C SER A 204 17.91 -19.60 23.61
N VAL A 205 18.75 -20.29 22.85
CA VAL A 205 19.93 -19.71 22.21
C VAL A 205 19.48 -18.77 21.08
N MET A 206 18.54 -19.21 20.24
CA MET A 206 17.98 -18.39 19.17
C MET A 206 17.35 -17.10 19.72
N ILE A 207 16.60 -17.19 20.81
CA ILE A 207 16.01 -16.01 21.46
C ILE A 207 17.09 -15.03 21.95
N ASN A 208 18.18 -15.54 22.51
CA ASN A 208 19.31 -14.71 22.95
C ASN A 208 20.05 -14.09 21.77
N ASP A 209 20.26 -14.85 20.69
CA ASP A 209 20.87 -14.34 19.46
C ASP A 209 20.01 -13.21 18.85
N LEU A 210 18.70 -13.39 18.74
CA LEU A 210 17.79 -12.35 18.27
C LEU A 210 17.82 -11.09 19.14
N LYS A 211 17.94 -11.23 20.46
CA LYS A 211 18.11 -10.08 21.36
C LYS A 211 19.45 -9.38 21.16
N TYR A 212 20.52 -10.15 20.96
CA TYR A 212 21.87 -9.63 20.74
C TYR A 212 21.98 -8.85 19.44
N TYR A 213 21.29 -9.28 18.37
CA TYR A 213 21.28 -8.65 17.07
C TYR A 213 20.06 -7.71 16.84
N ASP A 214 19.44 -7.22 17.91
CA ASP A 214 18.29 -6.29 17.86
C ASP A 214 17.16 -6.76 16.92
N GLY A 215 16.89 -8.06 16.91
CA GLY A 215 15.85 -8.66 16.07
C GLY A 215 16.26 -8.93 14.62
N SER A 216 17.48 -8.58 14.20
CA SER A 216 18.01 -8.99 12.89
C SER A 216 18.43 -10.46 12.92
N VAL A 217 18.15 -11.19 11.85
CA VAL A 217 18.57 -12.57 11.63
C VAL A 217 19.89 -12.67 10.87
N LYS A 218 20.39 -11.58 10.32
CA LYS A 218 21.55 -11.52 9.41
C LYS A 218 22.83 -12.07 10.03
N GLY A 219 23.10 -11.72 11.29
CA GLY A 219 24.31 -12.14 12.01
C GLY A 219 24.25 -13.55 12.61
N ILE A 220 23.12 -14.24 12.56
CA ILE A 220 22.91 -15.54 13.23
C ILE A 220 23.34 -16.68 12.30
N SER A 221 24.50 -17.26 12.57
CA SER A 221 25.12 -18.29 11.71
C SER A 221 24.31 -19.58 11.56
N ARG A 222 23.46 -19.92 12.54
CA ARG A 222 22.61 -21.12 12.54
C ARG A 222 21.45 -21.04 11.54
N ILE A 223 21.06 -19.84 11.12
CA ILE A 223 19.92 -19.61 10.22
C ILE A 223 20.40 -19.76 8.77
N PRO A 224 19.72 -20.57 7.95
CA PRO A 224 20.00 -20.67 6.52
C PRO A 224 19.87 -19.32 5.80
N GLU A 225 20.67 -19.09 4.75
CA GLU A 225 20.71 -17.79 4.06
C GLU A 225 19.36 -17.39 3.47
N GLU A 226 18.65 -18.34 2.86
CA GLU A 226 17.29 -18.12 2.32
C GLU A 226 16.29 -17.61 3.37
N ILE A 227 16.46 -18.03 4.64
CA ILE A 227 15.61 -17.58 5.74
C ILE A 227 16.05 -16.19 6.23
N LYS A 228 17.37 -15.91 6.19
CA LYS A 228 17.86 -14.55 6.48
C LYS A 228 17.37 -13.52 5.49
N GLU A 229 17.37 -13.86 4.21
CA GLU A 229 16.84 -13.01 3.15
C GLU A 229 15.34 -12.76 3.33
N LEU A 230 14.57 -13.82 3.63
CA LEU A 230 13.12 -13.73 3.82
C LEU A 230 12.74 -12.82 5.01
N PHE A 231 13.47 -12.92 6.14
CA PHE A 231 13.20 -12.16 7.36
C PHE A 231 14.19 -11.02 7.59
N ALA A 232 14.80 -10.51 6.51
CA ALA A 232 15.63 -9.32 6.55
C ALA A 232 14.82 -8.12 7.07
N THR A 233 15.44 -7.35 7.99
CA THR A 233 14.82 -6.15 8.55
C THR A 233 15.03 -4.94 7.64
N ALA A 234 14.33 -3.85 7.90
CA ALA A 234 14.49 -2.60 7.16
C ALA A 234 15.94 -2.11 7.09
N PHE A 235 16.74 -2.42 8.12
CA PHE A 235 18.15 -2.03 8.19
C PHE A 235 19.10 -3.00 7.47
N ASP A 236 18.62 -4.19 7.12
CA ASP A 236 19.36 -5.20 6.37
C ASP A 236 19.16 -5.10 4.85
N ILE A 237 18.04 -4.49 4.44
CA ILE A 237 17.60 -4.36 3.04
C ILE A 237 18.24 -3.12 2.40
N GLU A 238 18.77 -3.28 1.20
CA GLU A 238 19.26 -2.12 0.42
C GLU A 238 18.09 -1.18 0.06
N PRO A 239 18.22 0.14 0.31
CA PRO A 239 17.15 1.11 0.08
C PRO A 239 16.59 1.13 -1.35
N ARG A 240 17.40 0.71 -2.34
CA ARG A 240 16.97 0.63 -3.74
C ARG A 240 15.70 -0.22 -3.91
N TRP A 241 15.57 -1.33 -3.19
CA TRP A 241 14.40 -2.21 -3.29
C TRP A 241 13.12 -1.54 -2.82
N LEU A 242 13.22 -0.70 -1.80
CA LEU A 242 12.11 0.13 -1.32
C LEU A 242 11.70 1.17 -2.36
N ILE A 243 12.71 1.82 -2.99
CA ILE A 243 12.49 2.81 -4.04
C ILE A 243 11.88 2.16 -5.28
N ASP A 244 12.39 1.02 -5.72
CA ASP A 244 11.89 0.29 -6.87
C ASP A 244 10.43 -0.12 -6.67
N ALA A 245 10.10 -0.71 -5.52
CA ALA A 245 8.73 -1.09 -5.18
C ALA A 245 7.78 0.13 -5.07
N ALA A 246 8.26 1.27 -4.55
CA ALA A 246 7.49 2.50 -4.47
C ALA A 246 7.26 3.11 -5.86
N SER A 247 8.28 3.14 -6.71
CA SER A 247 8.19 3.62 -8.10
C SER A 247 7.13 2.83 -8.88
N ARG A 248 7.14 1.50 -8.77
CA ARG A 248 6.15 0.64 -9.42
C ARG A 248 4.72 0.90 -8.96
N ARG A 249 4.52 1.25 -7.68
CA ARG A 249 3.19 1.59 -7.14
C ARG A 249 2.69 2.97 -7.56
N GLN A 250 3.60 3.95 -7.74
CA GLN A 250 3.23 5.35 -7.96
C GLN A 250 2.33 5.54 -9.18
N LYS A 251 2.55 4.80 -10.26
CA LYS A 251 1.72 4.89 -11.48
C LYS A 251 0.24 4.48 -11.28
N TRP A 252 -0.08 3.81 -10.16
CA TRP A 252 -1.43 3.37 -9.82
C TRP A 252 -2.16 4.26 -8.80
N ILE A 253 -1.47 5.26 -8.27
CA ILE A 253 -1.95 6.11 -7.18
C ILE A 253 -2.25 7.50 -7.71
N ASP A 254 -3.43 8.06 -7.38
CA ASP A 254 -3.83 9.41 -7.79
C ASP A 254 -3.43 10.49 -6.77
N GLN A 255 -2.70 10.12 -5.73
CA GLN A 255 -2.06 11.02 -4.77
C GLN A 255 -0.56 10.69 -4.71
N SER A 256 0.25 11.70 -4.35
CA SER A 256 1.71 11.51 -4.32
C SER A 256 2.15 10.55 -3.21
N LEU A 257 3.02 9.62 -3.56
CA LEU A 257 3.80 8.86 -2.59
C LEU A 257 5.12 9.60 -2.33
N SER A 258 5.41 9.90 -1.07
CA SER A 258 6.63 10.59 -0.66
C SER A 258 7.50 9.69 0.21
N LEU A 259 8.79 9.65 -0.07
CA LEU A 259 9.82 8.96 0.72
C LEU A 259 10.74 9.96 1.47
N ILE A 260 10.43 11.26 1.42
CA ILE A 260 11.33 12.32 1.93
C ILE A 260 11.41 12.34 3.45
N HIS A 261 10.40 11.86 4.14
CA HIS A 261 10.28 11.92 5.60
C HIS A 261 10.41 10.56 6.28
N ILE A 262 11.04 9.64 5.62
CA ILE A 262 11.33 8.31 6.18
C ILE A 262 12.72 8.31 6.79
#